data_510dd132e0fb95bdb12effd488888745
#
_entry.id   510dd132e0fb95bdb12effd488888745
#
_cell.length_a   1.000
_cell.length_b   1.000
_cell.length_c   1.000
_cell.angle_alpha   90.00
_cell.angle_beta   90.00
_cell.angle_gamma   90.00
#
_symmetry.space_group_name_H-M   'P 1'
#
loop_
_entity.id
_entity.type
_entity.pdbx_description
1 polymer ?
#
loop_
_entity_poly.entity_id
_entity_poly.type
_entity_poly.pdbx_seq_one_letter_code
_entity_poly.pdbx_strand_id
1 'polypeptide(L)'
;MIQVRFLSGLLMVKGSITLPLTICIRHVFVSYSHKTQTFKSLNEQELIQGLCNKDEAAFKYLVDTYQDRVYNTALGIVQNAEDAEDVAQEVFIQVYRSIHSFKGEAKLSTWLYRIATTRALDLLRSRKSKKRFGLIQRLFGDDNEPVFELPDFNHPGVALDKKENATRLFKAIARLPGSQKAAFTLHKLEDLSYQEISEILKTSVPAVESLMHRAKQNLRKRLEKDGN
;
A
#
# COMPACT_ATOMS: atom_id res chain seq x y z
N MET A 1 4.09 -29.02 6.77
CA MET A 1 2.88 -28.73 5.96
C MET A 1 1.80 -28.28 6.95
N ILE A 2 1.56 -26.98 7.06
CA ILE A 2 0.58 -26.42 8.02
C ILE A 2 -0.75 -26.33 7.24
N GLN A 3 -1.73 -27.12 7.64
CA GLN A 3 -3.08 -27.04 7.09
C GLN A 3 -3.85 -25.92 7.80
N VAL A 4 -4.27 -24.95 7.04
CA VAL A 4 -5.02 -23.78 7.50
C VAL A 4 -6.48 -23.97 7.08
N ARG A 5 -7.42 -23.90 8.02
CA ARG A 5 -8.88 -23.98 7.75
C ARG A 5 -9.57 -22.70 8.22
N PHE A 6 -10.43 -22.18 7.37
CA PHE A 6 -11.29 -21.03 7.67
C PHE A 6 -12.63 -21.50 8.27
N LEU A 7 -12.99 -20.99 9.43
CA LEU A 7 -14.32 -21.13 9.99
C LEU A 7 -14.77 -19.79 10.59
N SER A 8 -15.82 -19.22 10.00
CA SER A 8 -16.57 -18.06 10.52
C SER A 8 -15.74 -16.90 11.11
N GLY A 9 -14.74 -16.39 10.35
CA GLY A 9 -13.96 -15.22 10.76
C GLY A 9 -12.73 -15.50 11.61
N LEU A 10 -12.43 -16.78 11.89
CA LEU A 10 -11.24 -17.24 12.60
C LEU A 10 -10.46 -18.25 11.75
N LEU A 11 -9.16 -18.08 11.67
CA LEU A 11 -8.26 -19.00 10.97
C LEU A 11 -7.75 -20.05 11.99
N MET A 12 -8.01 -21.33 11.72
CA MET A 12 -7.51 -22.42 12.56
C MET A 12 -6.18 -22.96 12.03
N VAL A 13 -5.14 -22.87 12.81
CA VAL A 13 -3.89 -23.61 12.60
C VAL A 13 -3.97 -24.91 13.37
N LYS A 14 -3.66 -26.04 12.74
CA LYS A 14 -3.72 -27.38 13.38
C LYS A 14 -2.88 -27.36 14.66
N GLY A 15 -3.53 -27.42 15.82
CA GLY A 15 -2.92 -27.46 17.16
C GLY A 15 -3.32 -26.28 18.05
N SER A 16 -4.63 -26.10 18.31
CA SER A 16 -5.17 -25.37 19.47
C SER A 16 -4.70 -23.94 19.74
N ILE A 17 -4.68 -23.03 18.77
CA ILE A 17 -4.69 -21.59 19.04
C ILE A 17 -5.53 -20.90 17.96
N THR A 18 -6.67 -20.34 18.35
CA THR A 18 -7.46 -19.44 17.51
C THR A 18 -6.79 -18.07 17.50
N LEU A 19 -6.06 -17.76 16.45
CA LEU A 19 -5.48 -16.44 16.26
C LEU A 19 -6.47 -15.54 15.49
N PRO A 20 -6.61 -14.25 15.86
CA PRO A 20 -7.39 -13.30 15.08
C PRO A 20 -6.88 -13.26 13.63
N LEU A 21 -7.79 -13.04 12.68
CA LEU A 21 -7.50 -13.01 11.24
C LEU A 21 -6.31 -12.08 10.89
N THR A 22 -6.17 -10.98 11.64
CA THR A 22 -5.06 -10.02 11.58
C THR A 22 -3.68 -10.63 11.88
N ILE A 23 -3.59 -11.53 12.86
CA ILE A 23 -2.31 -12.16 13.24
C ILE A 23 -1.93 -13.25 12.22
N CYS A 24 -2.91 -13.95 11.66
CA CYS A 24 -2.68 -14.97 10.65
C CYS A 24 -2.22 -14.39 9.30
N ILE A 25 -2.80 -13.27 8.89
CA ILE A 25 -2.36 -12.56 7.67
C ILE A 25 -0.93 -12.04 7.86
N ARG A 26 -0.58 -11.56 9.05
CA ARG A 26 0.80 -11.14 9.37
C ARG A 26 1.80 -12.31 9.26
N HIS A 27 1.46 -13.51 9.71
CA HIS A 27 2.32 -14.71 9.56
C HIS A 27 2.40 -15.20 8.11
N VAL A 28 1.33 -15.11 7.34
CA VAL A 28 1.33 -15.44 5.90
C VAL A 28 2.20 -14.43 5.14
N PHE A 29 2.14 -13.16 5.49
CA PHE A 29 2.89 -12.09 4.82
C PHE A 29 4.42 -12.19 5.07
N VAL A 30 4.84 -12.52 6.29
CA VAL A 30 6.26 -12.63 6.66
C VAL A 30 6.91 -13.93 6.20
N SER A 31 6.13 -15.03 6.11
CA SER A 31 6.66 -16.37 5.83
C SER A 31 6.76 -16.73 4.33
N TYR A 32 6.24 -15.90 3.42
CA TYR A 32 6.05 -16.27 2.01
C TYR A 32 6.93 -15.55 0.99
N SER A 33 7.96 -14.86 1.41
CA SER A 33 8.89 -14.18 0.49
C SER A 33 9.70 -15.14 -0.44
N HIS A 34 9.59 -16.45 -0.29
CA HIS A 34 10.35 -17.40 -1.10
C HIS A 34 9.60 -18.72 -1.36
N LYS A 35 8.67 -18.75 -2.32
CA LYS A 35 8.39 -19.94 -3.13
C LYS A 35 7.41 -19.64 -4.26
N THR A 36 7.92 -19.37 -5.44
CA THR A 36 7.20 -19.46 -6.72
C THR A 36 6.71 -20.88 -6.94
N GLN A 37 5.47 -21.17 -6.56
CA GLN A 37 4.73 -22.31 -7.11
C GLN A 37 3.96 -21.82 -8.33
N THR A 38 4.18 -22.46 -9.47
CA THR A 38 3.46 -22.28 -10.73
C THR A 38 1.97 -22.54 -10.53
N PHE A 39 1.21 -21.50 -10.21
CA PHE A 39 -0.24 -21.55 -10.28
C PHE A 39 -0.66 -21.34 -11.75
N LYS A 40 -1.58 -22.20 -12.22
CA LYS A 40 -2.30 -22.00 -13.47
C LYS A 40 -2.93 -20.61 -13.41
N SER A 41 -2.64 -19.74 -14.39
CA SER A 41 -3.19 -18.39 -14.44
C SER A 41 -4.72 -18.46 -14.48
N LEU A 42 -5.37 -18.13 -13.36
CA LEU A 42 -6.81 -17.92 -13.34
C LEU A 42 -7.13 -16.66 -14.16
N ASN A 43 -8.18 -16.73 -14.98
CA ASN A 43 -8.68 -15.52 -15.59
C ASN A 43 -9.33 -14.62 -14.50
N GLU A 44 -9.46 -13.33 -14.75
CA GLU A 44 -9.95 -12.37 -13.74
C GLU A 44 -11.38 -12.71 -13.26
N GLN A 45 -12.23 -13.25 -14.16
CA GLN A 45 -13.61 -13.63 -13.82
C GLN A 45 -13.66 -14.86 -12.91
N GLU A 46 -12.85 -15.89 -13.20
CA GLU A 46 -12.72 -17.06 -12.34
C GLU A 46 -12.21 -16.70 -10.96
N LEU A 47 -11.22 -15.79 -10.91
CA LEU A 47 -10.69 -15.29 -9.65
C LEU A 47 -11.76 -14.58 -8.84
N ILE A 48 -12.51 -13.66 -9.45
CA ILE A 48 -13.60 -12.92 -8.78
C ILE A 48 -14.67 -13.87 -8.25
N GLN A 49 -15.07 -14.86 -9.07
CA GLN A 49 -16.07 -15.85 -8.66
C GLN A 49 -15.58 -16.72 -7.50
N GLY A 50 -14.33 -17.18 -7.53
CA GLY A 50 -13.72 -17.91 -6.43
C GLY A 50 -13.67 -17.05 -5.14
N LEU A 51 -13.29 -15.79 -5.26
CA LEU A 51 -13.28 -14.85 -4.13
C LEU A 51 -14.68 -14.62 -3.55
N CYS A 52 -15.71 -14.50 -4.41
CA CYS A 52 -17.11 -14.41 -3.97
C CYS A 52 -17.55 -15.68 -3.23
N ASN A 53 -17.12 -16.83 -3.66
CA ASN A 53 -17.38 -18.12 -3.00
C ASN A 53 -16.52 -18.33 -1.74
N LYS A 54 -15.68 -17.37 -1.38
CA LYS A 54 -14.70 -17.47 -0.27
C LYS A 54 -13.74 -18.64 -0.42
N ASP A 55 -13.37 -18.97 -1.67
CA ASP A 55 -12.40 -19.99 -1.97
C ASP A 55 -11.01 -19.56 -1.48
N GLU A 56 -10.41 -20.40 -0.65
CA GLU A 56 -9.09 -20.17 -0.08
C GLU A 56 -7.99 -20.12 -1.15
N ALA A 57 -8.09 -20.96 -2.19
CA ALA A 57 -7.11 -20.98 -3.27
C ALA A 57 -7.18 -19.70 -4.12
N ALA A 58 -8.39 -19.18 -4.39
CA ALA A 58 -8.58 -17.93 -5.09
C ALA A 58 -8.06 -16.74 -4.26
N PHE A 59 -8.29 -16.73 -2.95
CA PHE A 59 -7.76 -15.69 -2.07
C PHE A 59 -6.24 -15.74 -1.97
N LYS A 60 -5.66 -16.93 -1.86
CA LYS A 60 -4.21 -17.11 -1.88
C LYS A 60 -3.61 -16.59 -3.20
N TYR A 61 -4.20 -16.96 -4.34
CA TYR A 61 -3.75 -16.48 -5.64
C TYR A 61 -3.81 -14.94 -5.75
N LEU A 62 -4.88 -14.32 -5.22
CA LEU A 62 -4.99 -12.86 -5.16
C LEU A 62 -3.83 -12.24 -4.36
N VAL A 63 -3.57 -12.76 -3.16
CA VAL A 63 -2.48 -12.24 -2.30
C VAL A 63 -1.14 -12.43 -2.99
N ASP A 64 -0.83 -13.64 -3.46
CA ASP A 64 0.44 -13.95 -4.13
C ASP A 64 0.68 -13.08 -5.37
N THR A 65 -0.40 -12.69 -6.09
CA THR A 65 -0.31 -11.87 -7.30
C THR A 65 -0.15 -10.37 -7.01
N TYR A 66 -0.81 -9.86 -5.96
CA TYR A 66 -0.95 -8.41 -5.77
C TYR A 66 -0.27 -7.88 -4.52
N GLN A 67 0.27 -8.72 -3.62
CA GLN A 67 0.85 -8.25 -2.35
C GLN A 67 1.96 -7.21 -2.54
N ASP A 68 2.91 -7.46 -3.44
CA ASP A 68 4.04 -6.56 -3.65
C ASP A 68 3.60 -5.21 -4.22
N ARG A 69 2.63 -5.22 -5.15
CA ARG A 69 2.07 -4.01 -5.74
C ARG A 69 1.29 -3.19 -4.73
N VAL A 70 0.45 -3.84 -3.92
CA VAL A 70 -0.32 -3.19 -2.85
C VAL A 70 0.62 -2.61 -1.80
N TYR A 71 1.62 -3.38 -1.37
CA TYR A 71 2.64 -2.92 -0.44
C TYR A 71 3.44 -1.73 -0.99
N ASN A 72 3.95 -1.83 -2.22
CA ASN A 72 4.73 -0.75 -2.86
C ASN A 72 3.90 0.52 -3.04
N THR A 73 2.61 0.38 -3.42
CA THR A 73 1.68 1.52 -3.49
C THR A 73 1.50 2.16 -2.12
N ALA A 74 1.27 1.36 -1.08
CA ALA A 74 1.15 1.85 0.29
C ALA A 74 2.44 2.52 0.73
N LEU A 75 3.61 1.87 0.57
CA LEU A 75 4.92 2.39 0.94
C LEU A 75 5.24 3.72 0.24
N GLY A 76 4.95 3.82 -1.05
CA GLY A 76 5.13 5.05 -1.81
C GLY A 76 4.31 6.22 -1.26
N ILE A 77 3.17 5.95 -0.61
CA ILE A 77 2.29 6.97 -0.04
C ILE A 77 2.60 7.24 1.43
N VAL A 78 2.68 6.21 2.28
CA VAL A 78 2.87 6.39 3.73
C VAL A 78 4.33 6.64 4.11
N GLN A 79 5.29 6.17 3.30
CA GLN A 79 6.74 6.36 3.48
C GLN A 79 7.28 5.75 4.79
N ASN A 80 6.67 4.70 5.27
CA ASN A 80 7.10 3.92 6.42
C ASN A 80 6.73 2.45 6.17
N ALA A 81 7.67 1.53 6.41
CA ALA A 81 7.51 0.12 6.06
C ALA A 81 6.43 -0.57 6.91
N GLU A 82 6.42 -0.35 8.22
CA GLU A 82 5.45 -0.92 9.14
C GLU A 82 4.02 -0.48 8.79
N ASP A 83 3.83 0.82 8.54
CA ASP A 83 2.54 1.33 8.07
C ASP A 83 2.11 0.77 6.73
N ALA A 84 3.07 0.55 5.82
CA ALA A 84 2.77 -0.01 4.50
C ALA A 84 2.34 -1.47 4.61
N GLU A 85 2.94 -2.25 5.52
CA GLU A 85 2.52 -3.62 5.84
C GLU A 85 1.11 -3.63 6.43
N ASP A 86 0.84 -2.77 7.41
CA ASP A 86 -0.49 -2.65 8.03
C ASP A 86 -1.56 -2.28 6.99
N VAL A 87 -1.28 -1.28 6.15
CA VAL A 87 -2.19 -0.88 5.06
C VAL A 87 -2.40 -2.05 4.09
N ALA A 88 -1.35 -2.75 3.69
CA ALA A 88 -1.48 -3.88 2.77
C ALA A 88 -2.33 -5.01 3.35
N GLN A 89 -2.14 -5.34 4.64
CA GLN A 89 -2.97 -6.31 5.33
C GLN A 89 -4.45 -5.87 5.38
N GLU A 90 -4.71 -4.61 5.73
CA GLU A 90 -6.07 -4.06 5.75
C GLU A 90 -6.74 -4.11 4.38
N VAL A 91 -5.99 -3.90 3.28
CA VAL A 91 -6.51 -4.01 1.91
C VAL A 91 -7.05 -5.42 1.66
N PHE A 92 -6.26 -6.46 1.93
CA PHE A 92 -6.69 -7.84 1.69
C PHE A 92 -7.83 -8.28 2.61
N ILE A 93 -7.84 -7.82 3.87
CA ILE A 93 -8.98 -8.03 4.78
C ILE A 93 -10.23 -7.36 4.21
N GLN A 94 -10.13 -6.13 3.71
CA GLN A 94 -11.26 -5.42 3.13
C GLN A 94 -11.75 -6.11 1.85
N VAL A 95 -10.85 -6.57 0.99
CA VAL A 95 -11.21 -7.35 -0.21
C VAL A 95 -11.99 -8.60 0.18
N TYR A 96 -11.50 -9.39 1.11
CA TYR A 96 -12.18 -10.60 1.59
C TYR A 96 -13.59 -10.33 2.11
N ARG A 97 -13.77 -9.18 2.80
CA ARG A 97 -15.07 -8.79 3.34
C ARG A 97 -16.03 -8.20 2.32
N SER A 98 -15.51 -7.48 1.33
CA SER A 98 -16.31 -6.63 0.45
C SER A 98 -16.28 -7.03 -1.03
N ILE A 99 -15.69 -8.18 -1.39
CA ILE A 99 -15.63 -8.63 -2.79
C ILE A 99 -17.00 -8.74 -3.45
N HIS A 100 -18.04 -9.09 -2.71
CA HIS A 100 -19.40 -9.13 -3.22
C HIS A 100 -19.93 -7.76 -3.70
N SER A 101 -19.32 -6.67 -3.25
CA SER A 101 -19.65 -5.30 -3.70
C SER A 101 -18.90 -4.88 -4.97
N PHE A 102 -17.97 -5.71 -5.43
CA PHE A 102 -17.24 -5.45 -6.66
C PHE A 102 -18.14 -5.68 -7.88
N LYS A 103 -18.44 -4.59 -8.60
CA LYS A 103 -19.41 -4.61 -9.70
C LYS A 103 -18.81 -5.01 -11.06
N GLY A 104 -17.48 -5.17 -11.15
CA GLY A 104 -16.80 -5.44 -12.43
C GLY A 104 -16.75 -4.25 -13.40
N GLU A 105 -17.10 -3.04 -12.96
CA GLU A 105 -17.03 -1.81 -13.77
C GLU A 105 -15.60 -1.36 -14.07
N ALA A 106 -14.63 -1.84 -13.31
CA ALA A 106 -13.21 -1.60 -13.49
C ALA A 106 -12.44 -2.92 -13.28
N LYS A 107 -11.16 -2.96 -13.66
CA LYS A 107 -10.29 -4.12 -13.37
C LYS A 107 -10.18 -4.34 -11.85
N LEU A 108 -10.02 -5.60 -11.45
CA LEU A 108 -9.79 -5.97 -10.05
C LEU A 108 -8.57 -5.24 -9.47
N SER A 109 -7.50 -5.11 -10.25
CA SER A 109 -6.31 -4.33 -9.88
C SER A 109 -6.62 -2.86 -9.57
N THR A 110 -7.44 -2.20 -10.40
CA THR A 110 -7.86 -0.80 -10.17
C THR A 110 -8.62 -0.68 -8.85
N TRP A 111 -9.47 -1.65 -8.54
CA TRP A 111 -10.21 -1.67 -7.27
C TRP A 111 -9.27 -1.88 -6.06
N LEU A 112 -8.28 -2.78 -6.16
CA LEU A 112 -7.25 -2.98 -5.14
C LEU A 112 -6.45 -1.69 -4.91
N TYR A 113 -5.96 -1.04 -5.97
CA TYR A 113 -5.23 0.22 -5.85
C TYR A 113 -6.08 1.34 -5.23
N ARG A 114 -7.39 1.37 -5.52
CA ARG A 114 -8.31 2.32 -4.90
C ARG A 114 -8.40 2.11 -3.39
N ILE A 115 -8.53 0.86 -2.94
CA ILE A 115 -8.57 0.53 -1.51
C ILE A 115 -7.24 0.92 -0.86
N ALA A 116 -6.10 0.48 -1.42
CA ALA A 116 -4.76 0.76 -0.90
C ALA A 116 -4.50 2.26 -0.79
N THR A 117 -4.77 3.01 -1.85
CA THR A 117 -4.58 4.47 -1.88
C THR A 117 -5.48 5.17 -0.86
N THR A 118 -6.74 4.77 -0.73
CA THR A 118 -7.67 5.35 0.23
C THR A 118 -7.18 5.11 1.66
N ARG A 119 -6.83 3.88 2.01
CA ARG A 119 -6.32 3.52 3.35
C ARG A 119 -5.03 4.26 3.68
N ALA A 120 -4.08 4.30 2.76
CA ALA A 120 -2.83 5.03 2.93
C ALA A 120 -3.05 6.55 3.15
N LEU A 121 -3.94 7.16 2.38
CA LEU A 121 -4.29 8.58 2.53
C LEU A 121 -5.02 8.85 3.85
N ASP A 122 -5.91 7.97 4.28
CA ASP A 122 -6.63 8.09 5.54
C ASP A 122 -5.68 7.99 6.75
N LEU A 123 -4.69 7.10 6.68
CA LEU A 123 -3.63 7.00 7.68
C LEU A 123 -2.84 8.32 7.78
N LEU A 124 -2.44 8.89 6.64
CA LEU A 124 -1.75 10.19 6.62
C LEU A 124 -2.60 11.33 7.18
N ARG A 125 -3.91 11.34 6.89
CA ARG A 125 -4.87 12.33 7.44
C ARG A 125 -5.00 12.19 8.95
N SER A 126 -5.16 10.97 9.45
CA SER A 126 -5.25 10.65 10.87
C SER A 126 -4.00 11.12 11.63
N ARG A 127 -2.80 10.81 11.11
CA ARG A 127 -1.53 11.27 11.68
C ARG A 127 -1.42 12.80 11.72
N LYS A 128 -1.80 13.44 10.63
CA LYS A 128 -1.81 14.91 10.58
C LYS A 128 -2.79 15.53 11.57
N SER A 129 -3.94 14.89 11.79
CA SER A 129 -4.92 15.32 12.80
C SER A 129 -4.37 15.14 14.21
N LYS A 130 -3.81 13.96 14.53
CA LYS A 130 -3.19 13.68 15.84
C LYS A 130 -2.03 14.64 16.14
N LYS A 131 -1.18 14.94 15.14
CA LYS A 131 -0.10 15.94 15.31
C LYS A 131 -0.63 17.35 15.62
N ARG A 132 -1.71 17.77 14.95
CA ARG A 132 -2.34 19.09 15.25
C ARG A 132 -2.94 19.11 16.65
N PHE A 133 -3.59 18.04 17.06
CA PHE A 133 -4.16 17.91 18.40
C PHE A 133 -3.06 17.87 19.47
N GLY A 134 -1.99 17.11 19.24
CA GLY A 134 -0.82 17.05 20.09
C GLY A 134 -0.05 18.39 20.16
N LEU A 135 -0.04 19.19 19.07
CA LEU A 135 0.55 20.51 19.08
C LEU A 135 -0.27 21.49 19.97
N ILE A 136 -1.59 21.39 19.92
CA ILE A 136 -2.48 22.16 20.82
C ILE A 136 -2.25 21.72 22.27
N GLN A 137 -2.06 20.43 22.52
CA GLN A 137 -1.78 19.89 23.85
C GLN A 137 -0.35 20.21 24.33
N ARG A 138 0.63 20.39 23.38
CA ARG A 138 2.01 20.78 23.66
C ARG A 138 2.24 22.27 23.83
N LEU A 139 1.29 23.12 23.46
CA LEU A 139 1.29 24.52 23.93
C LEU A 139 1.17 24.55 25.45
N PHE A 140 0.96 23.40 26.10
CA PHE A 140 0.94 23.20 27.56
C PHE A 140 1.94 22.17 28.10
N GLY A 141 2.93 21.69 27.34
CA GLY A 141 3.95 20.77 27.85
C GLY A 141 4.67 19.90 26.83
N ASP A 142 5.93 20.06 26.84
CA ASP A 142 7.09 19.19 26.52
C ASP A 142 7.31 18.60 25.12
N ASP A 143 8.57 18.79 24.65
CA ASP A 143 9.09 18.49 23.31
C ASP A 143 9.44 17.01 23.11
N ASN A 144 8.94 16.40 22.03
CA ASN A 144 9.56 15.25 21.39
C ASN A 144 9.30 15.28 19.87
N GLU A 145 10.34 15.54 19.08
CA GLU A 145 10.30 15.43 17.62
C GLU A 145 10.21 13.96 17.18
N PRO A 146 9.34 13.62 16.21
CA PRO A 146 9.29 12.26 15.68
C PRO A 146 10.49 11.98 14.80
N VAL A 147 11.27 10.96 15.16
CA VAL A 147 12.35 10.40 14.35
C VAL A 147 11.75 9.76 13.10
N PHE A 148 12.20 10.19 11.93
CA PHE A 148 11.89 9.57 10.65
C PHE A 148 12.83 8.38 10.45
N GLU A 149 12.35 7.17 10.68
CA GLU A 149 13.05 5.96 10.23
C GLU A 149 12.79 5.77 8.74
N LEU A 150 13.86 5.79 7.95
CA LEU A 150 13.83 5.50 6.52
C LEU A 150 13.76 3.98 6.33
N PRO A 151 12.91 3.48 5.42
CA PRO A 151 12.95 2.08 5.03
C PRO A 151 14.34 1.73 4.49
N ASP A 152 14.90 0.62 4.94
CA ASP A 152 16.19 0.13 4.45
C ASP A 152 16.01 -0.43 3.02
N PHE A 153 16.44 0.33 2.02
CA PHE A 153 16.47 -0.09 0.62
C PHE A 153 17.70 -1.00 0.37
N ASN A 154 17.78 -2.13 1.06
CA ASN A 154 18.80 -3.14 0.82
C ASN A 154 18.44 -3.98 -0.41
N HIS A 155 18.63 -3.44 -1.61
CA HIS A 155 18.68 -4.24 -2.83
C HIS A 155 20.16 -4.54 -3.12
N PRO A 156 20.62 -5.81 -3.04
CA PRO A 156 21.98 -6.17 -3.39
C PRO A 156 22.18 -5.99 -4.90
N GLY A 157 22.89 -4.94 -5.30
CA GLY A 157 23.23 -4.68 -6.70
C GLY A 157 23.12 -3.22 -7.15
N VAL A 158 22.66 -2.31 -6.28
CA VAL A 158 22.60 -0.88 -6.61
C VAL A 158 23.91 -0.21 -6.16
N ALA A 159 24.67 0.36 -7.11
CA ALA A 159 25.86 1.14 -6.83
C ALA A 159 25.58 2.26 -5.81
N LEU A 160 26.56 2.59 -4.95
CA LEU A 160 26.43 3.52 -3.82
C LEU A 160 25.80 4.86 -4.23
N ASP A 161 26.20 5.42 -5.38
CA ASP A 161 25.65 6.68 -5.93
C ASP A 161 24.16 6.58 -6.28
N LYS A 162 23.70 5.41 -6.74
CA LYS A 162 22.27 5.17 -7.02
C LYS A 162 21.46 5.06 -5.75
N LYS A 163 22.05 4.48 -4.67
CA LYS A 163 21.40 4.35 -3.36
C LYS A 163 21.20 5.72 -2.71
N GLU A 164 22.22 6.60 -2.80
CA GLU A 164 22.11 7.96 -2.27
C GLU A 164 21.07 8.80 -3.01
N ASN A 165 21.08 8.76 -4.34
CA ASN A 165 20.08 9.44 -5.17
C ASN A 165 18.68 8.90 -4.94
N ALA A 166 18.49 7.60 -4.75
CA ALA A 166 17.21 6.99 -4.40
C ALA A 166 16.73 7.48 -3.03
N THR A 167 17.62 7.54 -2.04
CA THR A 167 17.32 8.04 -0.70
C THR A 167 16.89 9.52 -0.74
N ARG A 168 17.60 10.36 -1.48
CA ARG A 168 17.25 11.78 -1.68
C ARG A 168 15.88 11.93 -2.34
N LEU A 169 15.61 11.17 -3.39
CA LEU A 169 14.32 11.17 -4.07
C LEU A 169 13.20 10.74 -3.12
N PHE A 170 13.41 9.68 -2.36
CA PHE A 170 12.42 9.17 -1.41
C PHE A 170 12.11 10.20 -0.31
N LYS A 171 13.12 10.87 0.24
CA LYS A 171 12.95 12.00 1.18
C LYS A 171 12.17 13.15 0.56
N ALA A 172 12.42 13.47 -0.71
CA ALA A 172 11.68 14.52 -1.42
C ALA A 172 10.20 14.14 -1.62
N ILE A 173 9.92 12.86 -1.98
CA ILE A 173 8.57 12.32 -2.10
C ILE A 173 7.85 12.36 -0.74
N ALA A 174 8.52 12.01 0.35
CA ALA A 174 7.95 12.02 1.70
C ALA A 174 7.32 13.39 2.07
N ARG A 175 7.89 14.47 1.53
CA ARG A 175 7.43 15.85 1.78
C ARG A 175 6.33 16.34 0.84
N LEU A 176 5.89 15.53 -0.13
CA LEU A 176 4.77 15.89 -1.01
C LEU A 176 3.43 15.88 -0.25
N PRO A 177 2.47 16.73 -0.62
CA PRO A 177 1.07 16.58 -0.20
C PRO A 177 0.54 15.19 -0.58
N GLY A 178 -0.33 14.60 0.28
CA GLY A 178 -0.80 13.23 0.12
C GLY A 178 -1.37 12.91 -1.26
N SER A 179 -2.22 13.78 -1.82
CA SER A 179 -2.81 13.58 -3.16
C SER A 179 -1.76 13.63 -4.29
N GLN A 180 -0.77 14.51 -4.18
CA GLN A 180 0.35 14.57 -5.14
C GLN A 180 1.22 13.31 -5.04
N LYS A 181 1.48 12.87 -3.81
CA LYS A 181 2.22 11.65 -3.54
C LYS A 181 1.52 10.42 -4.10
N ALA A 182 0.21 10.28 -3.85
CA ALA A 182 -0.59 9.18 -4.39
C ALA A 182 -0.58 9.14 -5.93
N ALA A 183 -0.86 10.28 -6.59
CA ALA A 183 -0.82 10.35 -8.06
C ALA A 183 0.57 10.01 -8.61
N PHE A 184 1.63 10.52 -7.99
CA PHE A 184 3.01 10.26 -8.39
C PHE A 184 3.39 8.79 -8.22
N THR A 185 3.04 8.17 -7.08
CA THR A 185 3.29 6.76 -6.78
C THR A 185 2.59 5.86 -7.79
N LEU A 186 1.29 6.07 -8.02
CA LEU A 186 0.51 5.27 -8.97
C LEU A 186 1.06 5.37 -10.40
N HIS A 187 1.51 6.56 -10.82
CA HIS A 187 2.07 6.73 -12.15
C HIS A 187 3.49 6.20 -12.30
N LYS A 188 4.36 6.38 -11.29
CA LYS A 188 5.81 6.11 -11.41
C LYS A 188 6.24 4.75 -10.88
N LEU A 189 5.51 4.16 -9.95
CA LEU A 189 5.80 2.83 -9.41
C LEU A 189 4.94 1.74 -10.04
N GLU A 190 3.68 2.08 -10.37
CA GLU A 190 2.73 1.11 -10.90
C GLU A 190 2.44 1.30 -12.41
N ASP A 191 3.12 2.26 -13.05
CA ASP A 191 3.02 2.58 -14.50
C ASP A 191 1.57 2.82 -14.98
N LEU A 192 0.70 3.31 -14.09
CA LEU A 192 -0.69 3.57 -14.42
C LEU A 192 -0.84 4.83 -15.27
N SER A 193 -1.78 4.78 -16.21
CA SER A 193 -2.19 5.93 -17.03
C SER A 193 -2.94 6.96 -16.18
N TYR A 194 -3.00 8.21 -16.65
CA TYR A 194 -3.79 9.26 -15.98
C TYR A 194 -5.27 8.92 -15.92
N GLN A 195 -5.79 8.18 -16.90
CA GLN A 195 -7.15 7.69 -16.89
C GLN A 195 -7.39 6.72 -15.72
N GLU A 196 -6.56 5.68 -15.58
CA GLU A 196 -6.65 4.71 -14.47
C GLU A 196 -6.47 5.40 -13.11
N ILE A 197 -5.53 6.35 -13.01
CA ILE A 197 -5.32 7.13 -11.78
C ILE A 197 -6.55 7.98 -11.46
N SER A 198 -7.22 8.56 -12.46
CA SER A 198 -8.45 9.33 -12.26
C SER A 198 -9.57 8.48 -11.67
N GLU A 199 -9.70 7.24 -12.14
CA GLU A 199 -10.64 6.24 -11.61
C GLU A 199 -10.31 5.84 -10.18
N ILE A 200 -9.01 5.57 -9.89
CA ILE A 200 -8.54 5.21 -8.54
C ILE A 200 -8.79 6.35 -7.55
N LEU A 201 -8.42 7.57 -7.90
CA LEU A 201 -8.54 8.75 -7.03
C LEU A 201 -9.95 9.36 -7.03
N LYS A 202 -10.88 8.85 -7.85
CA LYS A 202 -12.24 9.40 -8.05
C LYS A 202 -12.20 10.89 -8.39
N THR A 203 -11.40 11.24 -9.37
CA THR A 203 -11.22 12.63 -9.82
C THR A 203 -11.18 12.69 -11.35
N SER A 204 -11.07 13.88 -11.94
CA SER A 204 -10.95 14.02 -13.40
C SER A 204 -9.50 13.88 -13.88
N VAL A 205 -9.32 13.50 -15.14
CA VAL A 205 -7.98 13.41 -15.77
C VAL A 205 -7.23 14.76 -15.69
N PRO A 206 -7.83 15.93 -15.99
CA PRO A 206 -7.16 17.22 -15.80
C PRO A 206 -6.73 17.49 -14.35
N ALA A 207 -7.48 16.97 -13.36
CA ALA A 207 -7.06 17.08 -11.97
C ALA A 207 -5.83 16.22 -11.68
N VAL A 208 -5.74 15.01 -12.26
CA VAL A 208 -4.53 14.16 -12.17
C VAL A 208 -3.34 14.84 -12.81
N GLU A 209 -3.50 15.43 -13.99
CA GLU A 209 -2.46 16.20 -14.68
C GLU A 209 -1.93 17.35 -13.80
N SER A 210 -2.85 18.10 -13.18
CA SER A 210 -2.50 19.16 -12.24
C SER A 210 -1.76 18.64 -10.99
N LEU A 211 -2.15 17.48 -10.46
CA LEU A 211 -1.45 16.83 -9.35
C LEU A 211 -0.03 16.43 -9.76
N MET A 212 0.12 15.79 -10.91
CA MET A 212 1.40 15.36 -11.44
C MET A 212 2.34 16.53 -11.76
N HIS A 213 1.80 17.61 -12.36
CA HIS A 213 2.56 18.83 -12.62
C HIS A 213 3.10 19.43 -11.32
N ARG A 214 2.24 19.62 -10.32
CA ARG A 214 2.63 20.15 -9.00
C ARG A 214 3.59 19.22 -8.26
N ALA A 215 3.40 17.90 -8.37
CA ALA A 215 4.32 16.94 -7.77
C ALA A 215 5.73 17.08 -8.37
N LYS A 216 5.84 17.10 -9.69
CA LYS A 216 7.13 17.31 -10.41
C LYS A 216 7.80 18.61 -10.03
N GLN A 217 7.05 19.73 -9.98
CA GLN A 217 7.59 21.03 -9.58
C GLN A 217 8.11 21.01 -8.12
N ASN A 218 7.33 20.42 -7.21
CA ASN A 218 7.72 20.34 -5.80
C ASN A 218 8.94 19.43 -5.59
N LEU A 219 9.03 18.32 -6.32
CA LEU A 219 10.20 17.44 -6.29
C LEU A 219 11.45 18.17 -6.81
N ARG A 220 11.34 18.82 -7.98
CA ARG A 220 12.46 19.57 -8.57
C ARG A 220 13.01 20.62 -7.60
N LYS A 221 12.15 21.47 -7.06
CA LYS A 221 12.55 22.51 -6.09
C LYS A 221 13.27 21.95 -4.86
N ARG A 222 12.89 20.74 -4.41
CA ARG A 222 13.50 20.10 -3.23
C ARG A 222 14.84 19.48 -3.55
N LEU A 223 14.92 18.77 -4.70
CA LEU A 223 16.16 18.12 -5.13
C LEU A 223 17.25 19.14 -5.48
N GLU A 224 16.88 20.31 -6.04
CA GLU A 224 17.79 21.42 -6.27
C GLU A 224 18.30 22.03 -4.95
N LYS A 225 17.44 22.12 -3.92
CA LYS A 225 17.81 22.68 -2.60
C LYS A 225 18.68 21.72 -1.77
N ASP A 226 18.46 20.41 -1.91
CA ASP A 226 19.21 19.39 -1.17
C ASP A 226 20.53 19.02 -1.91
N GLY A 227 20.82 19.62 -3.08
CA GLY A 227 22.01 19.42 -3.90
C GLY A 227 23.07 20.54 -3.80
N ASN A 228 22.76 21.64 -3.11
CA ASN A 228 23.66 22.72 -2.73
C ASN A 228 24.04 22.59 -1.25
#